data_8813d0281ee137842669d3da4d78bf42
#
_entry.id   8813d0281ee137842669d3da4d78bf42
#
_cell.length_a   1.000
_cell.length_b   1.000
_cell.length_c   1.000
_cell.angle_alpha   90.00
_cell.angle_beta   90.00
_cell.angle_gamma   90.00
#
_symmetry.space_group_name_H-M   'P 1'
#
loop_
_entity.id
_entity.type
_entity.pdbx_description
1 polymer ?
#
loop_
_entity_poly.entity_id
_entity_poly.type
_entity_poly.pdbx_seq_one_letter_code
_entity_poly.pdbx_strand_id
1 'polypeptide(L)'
;MKRFELLSRMGLLSGLLLSCLDVSADWTRFRGPNGTGIAADNQTPPVKWSDTENLKWKVPLPGPGSSGPIVLGGKVFVTYWSGYAVDPENRGDMANLAIHLRCVDRKTGKTQWDRSIKAKLPEQEYGGMFAQHGYASHTPVTDGKRVYAFFGKTGVYAFDLDGNDLWSADVGSDLDQRGWGSAASPVLTETGLVVLASVENHAMVSLDRDTGKVQWKQEAEGFGSTWGTPVVIGKGDEQEVVVGVPGEIWALNAKTGKLRWFADGLRGNSMTSSVVPVGQSVLASGDRGGGTRVVKTGGKGDVNETHVQWTGKDGGNITSPLVYDGRFYFVKSGIVNCRDVSSGEEVYAERLPGSSATARSGAGGGRPGGGRPGGEYAPGQGGGGRGGFGRGGGGGRRGGGRFGSPDYASPVAAGGYLYQLTGKGETIVVKMGDTFELVSRNAFASDTSNFSGTPAISDGELFIRSYKNLYCVAE
;
A
#
# COMPACT_ATOMS: atom_id res chain seq x y z
N MET A 1 -49.11 41.48 -62.53
CA MET A 1 -49.21 40.05 -62.23
C MET A 1 -47.85 39.52 -61.91
N LYS A 2 -47.50 39.40 -60.62
CA LYS A 2 -46.27 38.81 -60.12
C LYS A 2 -46.67 37.67 -59.15
N ARG A 3 -46.29 36.44 -59.52
CA ARG A 3 -46.46 35.24 -58.67
C ARG A 3 -45.42 35.23 -57.59
N PHE A 4 -45.83 35.04 -56.35
CA PHE A 4 -44.98 34.74 -55.17
C PHE A 4 -44.81 33.23 -55.11
N GLU A 5 -43.55 32.75 -55.15
CA GLU A 5 -43.18 31.38 -54.84
C GLU A 5 -42.81 31.33 -53.36
N LEU A 6 -43.50 30.46 -52.61
CA LEU A 6 -43.22 30.18 -51.19
C LEU A 6 -42.26 29.02 -51.11
N LEU A 7 -40.99 29.30 -50.77
CA LEU A 7 -39.97 28.28 -50.46
C LEU A 7 -40.10 27.84 -49.01
N SER A 8 -40.60 26.61 -48.83
CA SER A 8 -40.59 25.89 -47.57
C SER A 8 -39.15 25.52 -47.17
N ARG A 9 -38.65 26.09 -46.09
CA ARG A 9 -37.40 25.66 -45.46
C ARG A 9 -37.73 24.56 -44.43
N MET A 10 -37.50 23.31 -44.76
CA MET A 10 -37.44 22.19 -43.85
C MET A 10 -36.10 22.27 -43.09
N GLY A 11 -36.13 22.70 -41.83
CA GLY A 11 -34.99 22.64 -40.94
C GLY A 11 -34.77 21.21 -40.45
N LEU A 12 -33.67 20.57 -40.85
CA LEU A 12 -33.15 19.37 -40.21
C LEU A 12 -32.61 19.74 -38.85
N LEU A 13 -33.32 19.37 -37.77
CA LEU A 13 -32.78 19.30 -36.44
C LEU A 13 -31.88 18.04 -36.37
N SER A 14 -30.58 18.20 -36.57
CA SER A 14 -29.58 17.20 -36.18
C SER A 14 -29.46 17.18 -34.67
N GLY A 15 -30.15 16.24 -34.03
CA GLY A 15 -29.96 15.93 -32.64
C GLY A 15 -28.52 15.42 -32.42
N LEU A 16 -27.65 16.23 -31.86
CA LEU A 16 -26.39 15.77 -31.29
C LEU A 16 -26.74 14.91 -30.08
N LEU A 17 -26.72 13.59 -30.25
CA LEU A 17 -26.60 12.65 -29.13
C LEU A 17 -25.21 12.88 -28.50
N LEU A 18 -25.14 13.72 -27.47
CA LEU A 18 -24.03 13.66 -26.53
C LEU A 18 -24.10 12.26 -25.88
N SER A 19 -23.32 11.32 -26.40
CA SER A 19 -22.93 10.15 -25.65
C SER A 19 -22.13 10.68 -24.46
N CYS A 20 -22.73 10.71 -23.28
CA CYS A 20 -21.99 10.73 -22.04
C CYS A 20 -21.06 9.50 -22.10
N LEU A 21 -19.81 9.71 -22.45
CA LEU A 21 -18.78 8.73 -22.16
C LEU A 21 -18.78 8.65 -20.62
N ASP A 22 -19.37 7.60 -20.08
CA ASP A 22 -19.15 7.21 -18.69
C ASP A 22 -17.63 7.09 -18.56
N VAL A 23 -17.03 8.09 -17.93
CA VAL A 23 -15.63 8.02 -17.54
C VAL A 23 -15.59 6.95 -16.46
N SER A 24 -15.26 5.72 -16.86
CA SER A 24 -15.06 4.62 -15.95
C SER A 24 -14.12 5.10 -14.84
N ALA A 25 -14.56 5.01 -13.60
CA ALA A 25 -13.76 5.40 -12.45
C ALA A 25 -12.80 4.26 -12.10
N ASP A 26 -11.85 3.99 -12.98
CA ASP A 26 -10.89 2.91 -12.87
C ASP A 26 -9.98 3.06 -11.64
N TRP A 27 -9.56 1.92 -11.08
CA TRP A 27 -8.61 1.84 -9.98
C TRP A 27 -7.30 1.22 -10.45
N THR A 28 -6.50 1.99 -11.17
CA THR A 28 -5.44 1.49 -12.06
C THR A 28 -4.12 1.15 -11.37
N ARG A 29 -3.96 1.42 -10.08
CA ARG A 29 -2.73 1.22 -9.31
C ARG A 29 -3.01 1.09 -7.81
N PHE A 30 -1.97 0.83 -7.03
CA PHE A 30 -2.04 0.88 -5.56
C PHE A 30 -2.62 2.20 -5.09
N ARG A 31 -3.69 2.13 -4.30
CA ARG A 31 -4.45 3.27 -3.75
C ARG A 31 -5.06 4.18 -4.83
N GLY A 32 -5.50 3.61 -5.95
CA GLY A 32 -6.29 4.30 -6.98
C GLY A 32 -5.47 5.22 -7.90
N PRO A 33 -6.14 5.96 -8.77
CA PRO A 33 -5.51 6.68 -9.89
C PRO A 33 -4.38 7.62 -9.46
N ASN A 34 -4.56 8.30 -8.34
CA ASN A 34 -3.61 9.30 -7.82
C ASN A 34 -2.79 8.80 -6.63
N GLY A 35 -2.93 7.53 -6.22
CA GLY A 35 -2.27 6.99 -5.03
C GLY A 35 -2.80 7.54 -3.69
N THR A 36 -3.94 8.24 -3.71
CA THR A 36 -4.55 8.87 -2.52
C THR A 36 -5.36 7.91 -1.66
N GLY A 37 -5.84 6.81 -2.24
CA GLY A 37 -6.80 5.90 -1.61
C GLY A 37 -8.24 6.37 -1.71
N ILE A 38 -8.52 7.42 -2.50
CA ILE A 38 -9.85 8.04 -2.62
C ILE A 38 -10.41 7.75 -4.01
N ALA A 39 -11.61 7.20 -4.06
CA ALA A 39 -12.40 7.08 -5.27
C ALA A 39 -13.01 8.44 -5.67
N ALA A 40 -13.45 8.55 -6.92
CA ALA A 40 -14.15 9.75 -7.38
C ALA A 40 -15.41 10.03 -6.54
N ASP A 41 -15.79 11.30 -6.40
CA ASP A 41 -16.84 11.75 -5.47
C ASP A 41 -18.23 11.14 -5.73
N ASN A 42 -18.49 10.69 -6.96
CA ASN A 42 -19.75 10.05 -7.34
C ASN A 42 -19.79 8.53 -7.03
N GLN A 43 -18.76 7.99 -6.39
CA GLN A 43 -18.68 6.57 -6.05
C GLN A 43 -19.29 6.29 -4.69
N THR A 44 -20.25 5.38 -4.63
CA THR A 44 -20.96 5.01 -3.40
C THR A 44 -21.02 3.50 -3.24
N PRO A 45 -19.91 2.82 -2.94
CA PRO A 45 -19.95 1.39 -2.66
C PRO A 45 -20.77 1.11 -1.39
N PRO A 46 -21.32 -0.11 -1.24
CA PRO A 46 -22.09 -0.47 -0.06
C PRO A 46 -21.33 -0.22 1.23
N VAL A 47 -22.02 0.29 2.24
CA VAL A 47 -21.48 0.44 3.60
C VAL A 47 -21.73 -0.80 4.46
N LYS A 48 -22.61 -1.71 4.01
CA LYS A 48 -22.91 -2.98 4.68
C LYS A 48 -22.83 -4.13 3.69
N TRP A 49 -22.22 -5.22 4.11
CA TRP A 49 -22.16 -6.49 3.36
C TRP A 49 -21.83 -7.67 4.27
N SER A 50 -22.09 -8.86 3.75
CA SER A 50 -21.74 -10.14 4.39
C SER A 50 -21.52 -11.21 3.32
N ASP A 51 -21.49 -12.49 3.70
CA ASP A 51 -21.49 -13.60 2.74
C ASP A 51 -22.79 -13.70 1.91
N THR A 52 -23.87 -13.01 2.32
CA THR A 52 -25.22 -13.10 1.71
C THR A 52 -25.85 -11.76 1.38
N GLU A 53 -25.24 -10.64 1.77
CA GLU A 53 -25.74 -9.30 1.54
C GLU A 53 -24.70 -8.50 0.74
N ASN A 54 -25.12 -7.83 -0.33
CA ASN A 54 -24.30 -6.98 -1.19
C ASN A 54 -22.99 -7.66 -1.70
N LEU A 55 -22.99 -8.99 -1.80
CA LEU A 55 -21.91 -9.77 -2.39
C LEU A 55 -22.28 -10.12 -3.83
N LYS A 56 -21.71 -9.37 -4.79
CA LYS A 56 -21.93 -9.60 -6.21
C LYS A 56 -21.33 -10.92 -6.69
N TRP A 57 -20.08 -11.19 -6.31
CA TRP A 57 -19.41 -12.46 -6.54
C TRP A 57 -18.22 -12.68 -5.59
N LYS A 58 -17.88 -13.96 -5.43
CA LYS A 58 -16.69 -14.46 -4.73
C LYS A 58 -15.98 -15.46 -5.63
N VAL A 59 -14.68 -15.30 -5.81
CA VAL A 59 -13.85 -16.16 -6.66
C VAL A 59 -12.67 -16.70 -5.87
N PRO A 60 -12.46 -18.02 -5.84
CA PRO A 60 -11.29 -18.61 -5.19
C PRO A 60 -10.01 -18.23 -5.95
N LEU A 61 -8.97 -17.89 -5.20
CA LEU A 61 -7.62 -17.70 -5.70
C LEU A 61 -6.82 -18.99 -5.46
N PRO A 62 -6.04 -19.46 -6.45
CA PRO A 62 -5.29 -20.72 -6.34
C PRO A 62 -4.14 -20.66 -5.33
N GLY A 63 -3.78 -19.47 -4.87
CA GLY A 63 -2.73 -19.25 -3.92
C GLY A 63 -2.81 -17.90 -3.22
N PRO A 64 -2.04 -17.73 -2.14
CA PRO A 64 -2.05 -16.51 -1.35
C PRO A 64 -1.38 -15.33 -2.06
N GLY A 65 -1.59 -14.13 -1.53
CA GLY A 65 -0.95 -12.89 -1.97
C GLY A 65 -1.50 -11.70 -1.21
N SER A 66 -0.76 -10.61 -1.20
CA SER A 66 -1.04 -9.37 -0.46
C SER A 66 -1.20 -8.13 -1.35
N SER A 67 -1.09 -8.29 -2.68
CA SER A 67 -1.35 -7.18 -3.60
C SER A 67 -2.79 -6.69 -3.48
N GLY A 68 -3.02 -5.39 -3.57
CA GLY A 68 -4.37 -4.88 -3.81
C GLY A 68 -4.86 -5.28 -5.21
N PRO A 69 -6.16 -5.47 -5.43
CA PRO A 69 -6.71 -5.56 -6.77
C PRO A 69 -6.60 -4.21 -7.49
N ILE A 70 -6.42 -4.24 -8.81
CA ILE A 70 -6.61 -3.07 -9.68
C ILE A 70 -7.75 -3.34 -10.66
N VAL A 71 -8.42 -2.28 -11.08
CA VAL A 71 -9.59 -2.33 -11.96
C VAL A 71 -9.37 -1.44 -13.16
N LEU A 72 -9.61 -1.98 -14.35
CA LEU A 72 -9.61 -1.25 -15.61
C LEU A 72 -10.81 -1.72 -16.46
N GLY A 73 -11.81 -0.86 -16.63
CA GLY A 73 -13.03 -1.19 -17.34
C GLY A 73 -13.66 -2.48 -16.84
N GLY A 74 -13.80 -3.48 -17.73
CA GLY A 74 -14.38 -4.78 -17.41
C GLY A 74 -13.40 -5.82 -16.80
N LYS A 75 -12.21 -5.42 -16.40
CA LYS A 75 -11.14 -6.33 -15.96
C LYS A 75 -10.68 -5.99 -14.54
N VAL A 76 -10.43 -7.03 -13.72
CA VAL A 76 -9.80 -6.91 -12.38
C VAL A 76 -8.54 -7.76 -12.37
N PHE A 77 -7.43 -7.20 -11.89
CA PHE A 77 -6.15 -7.89 -11.86
C PHE A 77 -5.66 -8.04 -10.43
N VAL A 78 -5.13 -9.22 -10.10
CA VAL A 78 -4.48 -9.54 -8.82
C VAL A 78 -3.26 -10.42 -9.04
N THR A 79 -2.27 -10.32 -8.15
CA THR A 79 -1.14 -11.25 -8.12
C THR A 79 -1.32 -12.28 -7.00
N TYR A 80 -0.74 -13.46 -7.15
CA TYR A 80 -0.68 -14.51 -6.14
C TYR A 80 0.55 -15.40 -6.38
N TRP A 81 0.87 -16.28 -5.45
CA TRP A 81 1.94 -17.27 -5.65
C TRP A 81 1.42 -18.69 -5.45
N SER A 82 2.17 -19.66 -5.98
CA SER A 82 1.87 -21.08 -5.87
C SER A 82 3.13 -21.94 -5.72
N GLY A 83 2.97 -23.23 -5.47
CA GLY A 83 4.04 -24.23 -5.49
C GLY A 83 4.91 -24.31 -4.25
N TYR A 84 5.04 -23.22 -3.47
CA TYR A 84 5.79 -23.19 -2.23
C TYR A 84 5.08 -22.33 -1.19
N ALA A 85 5.06 -22.81 0.07
CA ALA A 85 4.49 -22.09 1.22
C ALA A 85 3.05 -21.57 1.02
N VAL A 86 2.27 -22.26 0.19
CA VAL A 86 0.81 -22.02 0.08
C VAL A 86 0.11 -22.48 1.35
N ASP A 87 0.59 -23.60 1.91
CA ASP A 87 0.28 -24.05 3.26
C ASP A 87 1.49 -23.77 4.16
N PRO A 88 1.37 -22.89 5.16
CA PRO A 88 2.48 -22.57 6.08
C PRO A 88 2.99 -23.76 6.89
N GLU A 89 2.14 -24.75 7.15
CA GLU A 89 2.50 -25.97 7.90
C GLU A 89 3.19 -27.01 7.01
N ASN A 90 2.87 -27.02 5.70
CA ASN A 90 3.49 -27.90 4.72
C ASN A 90 3.98 -27.09 3.51
N ARG A 91 5.13 -26.48 3.65
CA ARG A 91 5.65 -25.47 2.68
C ARG A 91 6.01 -26.06 1.31
N GLY A 92 6.35 -27.33 1.24
CA GLY A 92 6.84 -27.97 0.00
C GLY A 92 8.27 -27.55 -0.38
N ASP A 93 8.59 -27.70 -1.65
CA ASP A 93 9.92 -27.35 -2.22
C ASP A 93 9.86 -25.98 -2.89
N MET A 94 10.79 -25.08 -2.50
CA MET A 94 10.92 -23.74 -3.09
C MET A 94 11.21 -23.78 -4.60
N ALA A 95 11.76 -24.87 -5.12
CA ALA A 95 11.99 -25.06 -6.56
C ALA A 95 10.68 -24.98 -7.39
N ASN A 96 9.54 -25.20 -6.74
CA ASN A 96 8.21 -25.13 -7.36
C ASN A 96 7.56 -23.73 -7.24
N LEU A 97 8.21 -22.75 -6.60
CA LEU A 97 7.67 -21.42 -6.44
C LEU A 97 7.41 -20.76 -7.80
N ALA A 98 6.18 -20.37 -8.01
CA ALA A 98 5.75 -19.55 -9.14
C ALA A 98 4.91 -18.36 -8.64
N ILE A 99 5.03 -17.24 -9.33
CA ILE A 99 4.29 -16.01 -9.05
C ILE A 99 3.37 -15.75 -10.24
N HIS A 100 2.17 -15.27 -9.96
CA HIS A 100 1.12 -15.18 -10.97
C HIS A 100 0.54 -13.77 -11.06
N LEU A 101 0.13 -13.41 -12.27
CA LEU A 101 -0.80 -12.32 -12.54
C LEU A 101 -2.08 -12.90 -13.13
N ARG A 102 -3.21 -12.67 -12.47
CA ARG A 102 -4.53 -13.12 -12.92
C ARG A 102 -5.41 -11.94 -13.29
N CYS A 103 -6.12 -12.09 -14.41
CA CYS A 103 -7.21 -11.23 -14.81
C CYS A 103 -8.53 -11.97 -14.64
N VAL A 104 -9.50 -11.32 -13.98
CA VAL A 104 -10.86 -11.80 -13.90
C VAL A 104 -11.82 -10.79 -14.55
N ASP A 105 -12.91 -11.30 -15.09
CA ASP A 105 -14.01 -10.49 -15.60
C ASP A 105 -14.71 -9.78 -14.43
N ARG A 106 -14.78 -8.46 -14.48
CA ARG A 106 -15.35 -7.63 -13.41
C ARG A 106 -16.81 -7.94 -13.11
N LYS A 107 -17.60 -8.25 -14.14
CA LYS A 107 -19.04 -8.49 -14.00
C LYS A 107 -19.33 -9.83 -13.33
N THR A 108 -18.55 -10.86 -13.65
CA THR A 108 -18.84 -12.25 -13.28
C THR A 108 -17.84 -12.88 -12.33
N GLY A 109 -16.67 -12.28 -12.13
CA GLY A 109 -15.55 -12.86 -11.39
C GLY A 109 -14.84 -14.01 -12.13
N LYS A 110 -15.27 -14.40 -13.34
CA LYS A 110 -14.65 -15.50 -14.08
C LYS A 110 -13.24 -15.14 -14.52
N THR A 111 -12.31 -16.07 -14.34
CA THR A 111 -10.93 -15.91 -14.84
C THR A 111 -10.95 -15.77 -16.35
N GLN A 112 -10.40 -14.66 -16.87
CA GLN A 112 -10.17 -14.44 -18.29
C GLN A 112 -8.84 -15.04 -18.72
N TRP A 113 -7.79 -14.82 -17.94
CA TRP A 113 -6.47 -15.40 -18.14
C TRP A 113 -5.67 -15.40 -16.83
N ASP A 114 -4.61 -16.20 -16.81
CA ASP A 114 -3.71 -16.37 -15.69
C ASP A 114 -2.30 -16.60 -16.22
N ARG A 115 -1.33 -15.78 -15.81
CA ARG A 115 0.08 -15.90 -16.21
C ARG A 115 0.91 -16.37 -15.05
N SER A 116 1.66 -17.44 -15.26
CA SER A 116 2.56 -18.04 -14.29
C SER A 116 4.00 -17.76 -14.65
N ILE A 117 4.74 -17.17 -13.73
CA ILE A 117 6.15 -16.85 -13.86
C ILE A 117 6.93 -17.66 -12.83
N LYS A 118 7.89 -18.45 -13.27
CA LYS A 118 8.76 -19.19 -12.37
C LYS A 118 9.64 -18.20 -11.59
N ALA A 119 9.68 -18.34 -10.26
CA ALA A 119 10.48 -17.47 -9.42
C ALA A 119 11.99 -17.65 -9.70
N LYS A 120 12.75 -16.55 -9.63
CA LYS A 120 14.21 -16.54 -9.70
C LYS A 120 14.78 -16.95 -8.35
N LEU A 121 15.37 -18.16 -8.31
CA LEU A 121 15.88 -18.75 -7.08
C LEU A 121 17.37 -18.41 -6.80
N PRO A 122 17.82 -18.50 -5.53
CA PRO A 122 17.02 -18.72 -4.32
C PRO A 122 16.15 -17.49 -4.00
N GLU A 123 14.96 -17.71 -3.44
CA GLU A 123 14.07 -16.65 -2.98
C GLU A 123 14.13 -16.56 -1.45
N GLN A 124 13.57 -15.48 -0.88
CA GLN A 124 13.43 -15.31 0.56
C GLN A 124 12.68 -16.49 1.17
N GLU A 125 13.20 -17.10 2.23
CA GLU A 125 12.48 -18.18 2.92
C GLU A 125 11.19 -17.65 3.56
N TYR A 126 10.10 -18.42 3.40
CA TYR A 126 8.81 -18.07 3.98
C TYR A 126 8.84 -18.21 5.50
N GLY A 127 8.79 -17.10 6.22
CA GLY A 127 8.82 -17.07 7.68
C GLY A 127 8.86 -15.65 8.24
N GLY A 128 8.74 -15.52 9.57
CA GLY A 128 8.86 -14.23 10.27
C GLY A 128 7.94 -13.14 9.73
N MET A 129 8.48 -11.96 9.51
CA MET A 129 7.76 -10.81 8.94
C MET A 129 7.38 -11.03 7.47
N PHE A 130 8.22 -11.72 6.69
CA PHE A 130 7.94 -12.01 5.30
C PHE A 130 6.66 -12.83 5.11
N ALA A 131 6.36 -13.76 6.01
CA ALA A 131 5.14 -14.56 5.97
C ALA A 131 3.84 -13.76 6.14
N GLN A 132 3.93 -12.48 6.55
CA GLN A 132 2.76 -11.62 6.68
C GLN A 132 2.27 -11.07 5.33
N HIS A 133 3.12 -11.09 4.29
CA HIS A 133 2.76 -10.57 2.97
C HIS A 133 3.24 -11.46 1.79
N GLY A 134 4.30 -12.26 1.98
CA GLY A 134 4.76 -13.28 1.05
C GLY A 134 5.26 -12.77 -0.31
N TYR A 135 5.23 -13.64 -1.32
CA TYR A 135 5.89 -13.42 -2.62
C TYR A 135 5.09 -12.56 -3.62
N ALA A 136 3.84 -12.21 -3.32
CA ALA A 136 2.96 -11.44 -4.21
C ALA A 136 2.37 -10.22 -3.49
N SER A 137 3.26 -9.32 -3.03
CA SER A 137 2.91 -8.13 -2.26
C SER A 137 2.65 -6.90 -3.11
N HIS A 138 3.39 -6.76 -4.20
CA HIS A 138 3.32 -5.60 -5.07
C HIS A 138 2.00 -5.57 -5.83
N THR A 139 1.26 -4.47 -5.69
CA THR A 139 0.05 -4.22 -6.48
C THR A 139 0.46 -3.90 -7.92
N PRO A 140 -0.12 -4.55 -8.93
CA PRO A 140 0.16 -4.21 -10.32
C PRO A 140 -0.32 -2.80 -10.67
N VAL A 141 0.13 -2.28 -11.82
CA VAL A 141 -0.31 -0.99 -12.36
C VAL A 141 -0.64 -1.13 -13.84
N THR A 142 -1.59 -0.34 -14.34
CA THR A 142 -1.95 -0.32 -15.77
C THR A 142 -1.96 1.09 -16.33
N ASP A 143 -1.50 1.24 -17.58
CA ASP A 143 -1.56 2.47 -18.38
C ASP A 143 -2.82 2.53 -19.29
N GLY A 144 -3.74 1.59 -19.12
CA GLY A 144 -4.94 1.45 -19.95
C GLY A 144 -4.74 0.61 -21.22
N LYS A 145 -3.51 0.23 -21.55
CA LYS A 145 -3.15 -0.62 -22.68
C LYS A 145 -2.38 -1.86 -22.26
N ARG A 146 -1.62 -1.76 -21.17
CA ARG A 146 -0.76 -2.81 -20.61
C ARG A 146 -0.97 -2.91 -19.12
N VAL A 147 -0.64 -4.07 -18.58
CA VAL A 147 -0.55 -4.32 -17.13
C VAL A 147 0.90 -4.63 -16.80
N TYR A 148 1.43 -3.96 -15.80
CA TYR A 148 2.79 -4.15 -15.31
C TYR A 148 2.73 -4.75 -13.91
N ALA A 149 3.51 -5.81 -13.69
CA ALA A 149 3.64 -6.46 -12.40
C ALA A 149 5.12 -6.53 -11.98
N PHE A 150 5.40 -6.16 -10.75
CA PHE A 150 6.71 -6.30 -10.14
C PHE A 150 6.68 -7.47 -9.16
N PHE A 151 7.63 -8.39 -9.29
CA PHE A 151 7.74 -9.62 -8.52
C PHE A 151 9.07 -9.72 -7.77
N GLY A 152 9.49 -8.61 -7.15
CA GLY A 152 10.75 -8.55 -6.41
C GLY A 152 11.92 -8.96 -7.30
N LYS A 153 12.82 -9.80 -6.77
CA LYS A 153 13.99 -10.27 -7.53
C LYS A 153 13.66 -11.10 -8.78
N THR A 154 12.42 -11.60 -8.92
CA THR A 154 11.99 -12.28 -10.15
C THR A 154 11.87 -11.30 -11.31
N GLY A 155 11.71 -10.00 -11.03
CA GLY A 155 11.76 -8.93 -12.01
C GLY A 155 10.42 -8.25 -12.27
N VAL A 156 10.40 -7.42 -13.30
CA VAL A 156 9.23 -6.67 -13.78
C VAL A 156 8.75 -7.28 -15.07
N TYR A 157 7.44 -7.44 -15.20
CA TYR A 157 6.78 -8.04 -16.36
C TYR A 157 5.69 -7.13 -16.88
N ALA A 158 5.59 -7.03 -18.19
CA ALA A 158 4.52 -6.33 -18.89
C ALA A 158 3.72 -7.28 -19.74
N PHE A 159 2.40 -7.14 -19.69
CA PHE A 159 1.44 -7.91 -20.47
C PHE A 159 0.49 -6.95 -21.17
N ASP A 160 -0.05 -7.35 -22.31
CA ASP A 160 -1.23 -6.67 -22.86
C ASP A 160 -2.49 -7.02 -22.03
N LEU A 161 -3.61 -6.41 -22.34
CA LEU A 161 -4.86 -6.62 -21.59
C LEU A 161 -5.47 -8.03 -21.82
N ASP A 162 -5.00 -8.77 -22.81
CA ASP A 162 -5.40 -10.14 -23.09
C ASP A 162 -4.40 -11.15 -22.49
N GLY A 163 -3.38 -10.63 -21.78
CA GLY A 163 -2.41 -11.40 -21.04
C GLY A 163 -1.25 -11.91 -21.88
N ASN A 164 -1.04 -11.45 -23.12
CA ASN A 164 0.15 -11.80 -23.87
C ASN A 164 1.38 -11.11 -23.30
N ASP A 165 2.48 -11.86 -23.22
CA ASP A 165 3.77 -11.34 -22.75
C ASP A 165 4.29 -10.29 -23.73
N LEU A 166 4.68 -9.12 -23.21
CA LEU A 166 5.27 -8.05 -24.01
C LEU A 166 6.78 -7.95 -23.76
N TRP A 167 7.18 -7.83 -22.52
CA TRP A 167 8.58 -7.79 -22.09
C TRP A 167 8.75 -8.13 -20.62
N SER A 168 9.99 -8.46 -20.22
CA SER A 168 10.40 -8.53 -18.84
C SER A 168 11.73 -7.82 -18.62
N ALA A 169 11.97 -7.32 -17.40
CA ALA A 169 13.18 -6.62 -17.02
C ALA A 169 13.68 -7.06 -15.64
N ASP A 170 14.98 -7.26 -15.53
CA ASP A 170 15.66 -7.50 -14.25
C ASP A 170 15.99 -6.13 -13.62
N VAL A 171 15.65 -5.95 -12.35
CA VAL A 171 15.92 -4.72 -11.59
C VAL A 171 16.81 -4.96 -10.38
N GLY A 172 17.34 -6.16 -10.24
CA GLY A 172 18.18 -6.61 -9.15
C GLY A 172 17.76 -7.96 -8.60
N SER A 173 18.60 -8.56 -7.76
CA SER A 173 18.38 -9.92 -7.30
C SER A 173 18.84 -10.20 -5.87
N ASP A 174 19.12 -9.16 -5.10
CA ASP A 174 19.50 -9.32 -3.70
C ASP A 174 18.31 -9.78 -2.86
N LEU A 175 18.60 -10.34 -1.70
CA LEU A 175 17.62 -10.73 -0.70
C LEU A 175 17.69 -9.78 0.49
N ASP A 176 16.56 -9.55 1.13
CA ASP A 176 16.53 -8.73 2.33
C ASP A 176 17.25 -9.43 3.51
N GLN A 177 18.31 -8.82 4.01
CA GLN A 177 19.05 -9.32 5.15
C GLN A 177 18.21 -9.36 6.45
N ARG A 178 17.14 -8.57 6.55
CA ARG A 178 16.19 -8.59 7.66
C ARG A 178 15.14 -9.68 7.52
N GLY A 179 15.03 -10.29 6.33
CA GLY A 179 14.02 -11.30 6.04
C GLY A 179 12.59 -10.74 5.98
N TRP A 180 12.40 -9.48 5.51
CA TRP A 180 11.07 -8.87 5.34
C TRP A 180 10.61 -8.89 3.88
N GLY A 181 11.54 -9.01 2.92
CA GLY A 181 11.27 -8.92 1.49
C GLY A 181 10.94 -7.50 1.02
N SER A 182 10.44 -7.36 -0.20
CA SER A 182 10.02 -6.07 -0.78
C SER A 182 8.50 -5.99 -0.96
N ALA A 183 7.95 -4.77 -1.01
CA ALA A 183 6.50 -4.56 -1.11
C ALA A 183 6.09 -3.28 -1.85
N ALA A 184 7.01 -2.37 -2.17
CA ALA A 184 6.69 -1.13 -2.87
C ALA A 184 6.14 -1.43 -4.28
N SER A 185 4.94 -0.96 -4.56
CA SER A 185 4.28 -1.17 -5.86
C SER A 185 4.85 -0.27 -6.96
N PRO A 186 4.87 -0.69 -8.22
CA PRO A 186 5.31 0.14 -9.33
C PRO A 186 4.36 1.31 -9.58
N VAL A 187 4.89 2.42 -10.09
CA VAL A 187 4.13 3.61 -10.43
C VAL A 187 4.45 4.10 -11.85
N LEU A 188 3.47 4.67 -12.51
CA LEU A 188 3.63 5.25 -13.85
C LEU A 188 3.94 6.74 -13.74
N THR A 189 4.93 7.18 -14.51
CA THR A 189 5.21 8.59 -14.81
C THR A 189 4.78 8.89 -16.25
N GLU A 190 4.86 10.13 -16.67
CA GLU A 190 4.60 10.46 -18.08
C GLU A 190 5.54 9.74 -19.05
N THR A 191 6.78 9.47 -18.62
CA THR A 191 7.83 8.93 -19.48
C THR A 191 8.14 7.45 -19.25
N GLY A 192 7.78 6.86 -18.10
CA GLY A 192 8.24 5.51 -17.77
C GLY A 192 7.41 4.81 -16.70
N LEU A 193 7.82 3.60 -16.42
CA LEU A 193 7.40 2.79 -15.29
C LEU A 193 8.49 2.86 -14.22
N VAL A 194 8.18 3.42 -13.07
CA VAL A 194 9.14 3.52 -11.95
C VAL A 194 8.91 2.40 -10.95
N VAL A 195 9.98 1.70 -10.62
CA VAL A 195 10.01 0.61 -9.65
C VAL A 195 11.01 0.96 -8.55
N LEU A 196 10.61 0.83 -7.30
CA LEU A 196 11.50 0.89 -6.16
C LEU A 196 11.99 -0.53 -5.84
N ALA A 197 13.12 -0.91 -6.41
CA ALA A 197 13.84 -2.16 -6.14
C ALA A 197 14.64 -2.01 -4.84
N SER A 198 13.91 -1.84 -3.73
CA SER A 198 14.50 -1.47 -2.43
C SER A 198 15.43 -2.54 -1.88
N VAL A 199 14.98 -3.78 -1.91
CA VAL A 199 15.73 -4.94 -1.44
C VAL A 199 16.63 -5.48 -2.54
N GLU A 200 16.11 -5.55 -3.75
CA GLU A 200 16.72 -6.23 -4.89
C GLU A 200 18.02 -5.55 -5.37
N ASN A 201 18.15 -4.24 -5.11
CA ASN A 201 19.28 -3.46 -5.64
C ASN A 201 19.50 -2.10 -4.95
N HIS A 202 18.85 -1.81 -3.82
CA HIS A 202 18.87 -0.50 -3.15
C HIS A 202 18.71 0.67 -4.15
N ALA A 203 17.79 0.52 -5.10
CA ALA A 203 17.65 1.45 -6.21
C ALA A 203 16.20 1.78 -6.55
N MET A 204 15.99 2.97 -7.08
CA MET A 204 14.80 3.32 -7.85
C MET A 204 15.15 3.27 -9.34
N VAL A 205 14.34 2.58 -10.14
CA VAL A 205 14.60 2.31 -11.55
C VAL A 205 13.42 2.77 -12.38
N SER A 206 13.64 3.52 -13.45
CA SER A 206 12.64 3.80 -14.47
C SER A 206 12.87 2.93 -15.68
N LEU A 207 11.82 2.28 -16.12
CA LEU A 207 11.78 1.43 -17.30
C LEU A 207 10.92 2.09 -18.38
N ASP A 208 11.38 1.98 -19.62
CA ASP A 208 10.56 2.32 -20.79
C ASP A 208 9.34 1.40 -20.85
N ARG A 209 8.15 1.98 -20.97
CA ARG A 209 6.88 1.24 -20.90
C ARG A 209 6.66 0.28 -22.07
N ASP A 210 7.26 0.58 -23.23
CA ASP A 210 7.07 -0.23 -24.44
C ASP A 210 8.06 -1.39 -24.52
N THR A 211 9.27 -1.21 -23.99
CA THR A 211 10.40 -2.12 -24.21
C THR A 211 11.00 -2.73 -22.95
N GLY A 212 10.66 -2.21 -21.76
CA GLY A 212 11.27 -2.62 -20.49
C GLY A 212 12.73 -2.17 -20.32
N LYS A 213 13.30 -1.40 -21.24
CA LYS A 213 14.66 -0.90 -21.13
C LYS A 213 14.79 0.12 -20.03
N VAL A 214 15.89 0.04 -19.26
CA VAL A 214 16.21 1.02 -18.21
C VAL A 214 16.43 2.39 -18.85
N GLN A 215 15.65 3.37 -18.42
CA GLN A 215 15.82 4.78 -18.78
C GLN A 215 16.79 5.49 -17.83
N TRP A 216 16.62 5.25 -16.54
CA TRP A 216 17.51 5.70 -15.49
C TRP A 216 17.46 4.76 -14.28
N LYS A 217 18.54 4.77 -13.51
CA LYS A 217 18.67 4.07 -12.23
C LYS A 217 19.32 5.01 -11.23
N GLN A 218 18.71 5.17 -10.08
CA GLN A 218 19.24 5.91 -8.94
C GLN A 218 19.46 4.95 -7.79
N GLU A 219 20.70 4.74 -7.43
CA GLU A 219 21.10 3.92 -6.28
C GLU A 219 21.30 4.80 -5.05
N ALA A 220 20.83 4.33 -3.90
CA ALA A 220 21.08 4.93 -2.60
C ALA A 220 20.77 3.94 -1.47
N GLU A 221 21.60 3.90 -0.42
CA GLU A 221 21.36 3.02 0.73
C GLU A 221 20.04 3.27 1.43
N GLY A 222 19.53 4.51 1.44
CA GLY A 222 18.24 4.87 2.00
C GLY A 222 17.06 4.10 1.37
N PHE A 223 17.19 3.64 0.14
CA PHE A 223 16.17 2.81 -0.49
C PHE A 223 16.09 1.40 0.11
N GLY A 224 17.20 0.84 0.60
CA GLY A 224 17.26 -0.54 1.12
C GLY A 224 16.41 -0.82 2.37
N SER A 225 15.77 0.17 2.93
CA SER A 225 14.87 0.02 4.09
C SER A 225 13.53 0.72 3.86
N THR A 226 13.09 0.75 2.59
CA THR A 226 11.88 1.45 2.14
C THR A 226 10.92 0.47 1.47
N TRP A 227 9.72 0.34 2.04
CA TRP A 227 8.62 -0.51 1.54
C TRP A 227 7.43 0.32 1.06
N GLY A 228 7.41 1.62 1.37
CA GLY A 228 6.38 2.55 0.91
C GLY A 228 6.39 2.72 -0.61
N THR A 229 5.22 2.68 -1.22
CA THR A 229 5.05 2.96 -2.66
C THR A 229 5.28 4.45 -2.93
N PRO A 230 6.11 4.82 -3.91
CA PRO A 230 6.28 6.21 -4.31
C PRO A 230 4.99 6.83 -4.86
N VAL A 231 4.87 8.15 -4.80
CA VAL A 231 3.83 8.91 -5.50
C VAL A 231 4.43 9.77 -6.59
N VAL A 232 3.64 10.03 -7.62
CA VAL A 232 4.03 10.87 -8.75
C VAL A 232 3.25 12.17 -8.67
N ILE A 233 3.93 13.31 -8.68
CA ILE A 233 3.36 14.63 -8.51
C ILE A 233 3.86 15.55 -9.62
N GLY A 234 3.05 16.51 -10.03
CA GLY A 234 3.39 17.44 -11.10
C GLY A 234 3.25 16.85 -12.50
N LYS A 235 3.71 17.59 -13.49
CA LYS A 235 3.64 17.23 -14.92
C LYS A 235 4.88 17.75 -15.65
N GLY A 236 5.14 17.16 -16.82
CA GLY A 236 6.25 17.58 -17.69
C GLY A 236 7.61 17.52 -17.00
N ASP A 237 8.45 18.53 -17.20
CA ASP A 237 9.79 18.59 -16.61
C ASP A 237 9.77 18.83 -15.10
N GLU A 238 8.62 19.27 -14.55
CA GLU A 238 8.39 19.43 -13.12
C GLU A 238 7.80 18.19 -12.44
N GLN A 239 7.60 17.10 -13.18
CA GLN A 239 7.11 15.88 -12.60
C GLN A 239 8.14 15.24 -11.66
N GLU A 240 7.71 14.90 -10.45
CA GLU A 240 8.50 14.34 -9.37
C GLU A 240 7.99 12.96 -8.95
N VAL A 241 8.93 12.08 -8.60
CA VAL A 241 8.66 10.83 -7.89
C VAL A 241 9.05 11.07 -6.43
N VAL A 242 8.07 11.10 -5.54
CA VAL A 242 8.28 11.39 -4.12
C VAL A 242 8.14 10.11 -3.31
N VAL A 243 9.11 9.87 -2.43
CA VAL A 243 9.18 8.68 -1.58
C VAL A 243 9.67 9.05 -0.18
N GLY A 244 9.10 8.40 0.85
CA GLY A 244 9.66 8.44 2.19
C GLY A 244 10.77 7.38 2.29
N VAL A 245 11.93 7.77 2.77
CA VAL A 245 13.03 6.88 3.14
C VAL A 245 13.32 6.98 4.63
N PRO A 246 14.07 6.07 5.26
CA PRO A 246 14.41 6.20 6.66
C PRO A 246 15.04 7.56 6.98
N GLY A 247 14.37 8.33 7.83
CA GLY A 247 14.83 9.65 8.25
C GLY A 247 14.34 10.81 7.39
N GLU A 248 14.02 10.60 6.11
CA GLU A 248 13.84 11.67 5.13
C GLU A 248 12.66 11.42 4.17
N ILE A 249 12.29 12.48 3.46
CA ILE A 249 11.39 12.45 2.30
C ILE A 249 12.22 12.93 1.11
N TRP A 250 12.26 12.14 0.04
CA TRP A 250 13.00 12.47 -1.17
C TRP A 250 12.07 12.68 -2.36
N ALA A 251 12.38 13.68 -3.16
CA ALA A 251 11.76 13.89 -4.47
C ALA A 251 12.81 13.79 -5.57
N LEU A 252 12.57 12.89 -6.50
CA LEU A 252 13.40 12.66 -7.66
C LEU A 252 12.71 13.24 -8.90
N ASN A 253 13.49 13.80 -9.82
CA ASN A 253 12.98 14.18 -11.13
C ASN A 253 12.51 12.92 -11.88
N ALA A 254 11.25 12.87 -12.29
CA ALA A 254 10.64 11.69 -12.89
C ALA A 254 11.31 11.24 -14.21
N LYS A 255 11.90 12.18 -14.95
CA LYS A 255 12.53 11.93 -16.26
C LYS A 255 13.99 11.48 -16.15
N THR A 256 14.70 11.88 -15.09
CA THR A 256 16.16 11.65 -14.98
C THR A 256 16.58 10.84 -13.76
N GLY A 257 15.69 10.62 -12.79
CA GLY A 257 15.99 9.97 -11.52
C GLY A 257 16.83 10.78 -10.55
N LYS A 258 17.28 11.99 -10.92
CA LYS A 258 18.11 12.81 -10.05
C LYS A 258 17.33 13.39 -8.88
N LEU A 259 17.92 13.35 -7.69
CA LEU A 259 17.34 13.99 -6.50
C LEU A 259 17.16 15.49 -6.76
N ARG A 260 15.96 16.00 -6.55
CA ARG A 260 15.60 17.42 -6.65
C ARG A 260 15.68 18.11 -5.30
N TRP A 261 14.96 17.52 -4.32
CA TRP A 261 14.91 18.03 -2.96
C TRP A 261 14.74 16.89 -1.96
N PHE A 262 15.08 17.18 -0.72
CA PHE A 262 14.82 16.32 0.42
C PHE A 262 14.43 17.13 1.66
N ALA A 263 13.70 16.49 2.56
CA ALA A 263 13.33 17.02 3.88
C ALA A 263 13.54 15.93 4.94
N ASP A 264 14.17 16.31 6.06
CA ASP A 264 14.39 15.43 7.21
C ASP A 264 13.13 15.26 8.06
N GLY A 265 13.23 14.43 9.10
CA GLY A 265 12.34 14.47 10.27
C GLY A 265 11.37 13.33 10.42
N LEU A 266 11.47 12.32 9.59
CA LEU A 266 10.84 11.04 9.86
C LEU A 266 11.81 10.20 10.70
N ARG A 267 11.43 9.86 11.93
CA ARG A 267 12.26 9.03 12.79
C ARG A 267 12.05 7.56 12.47
N GLY A 268 13.12 6.77 12.57
CA GLY A 268 13.08 5.34 12.33
C GLY A 268 14.17 4.90 11.36
N ASN A 269 14.39 3.59 11.31
CA ASN A 269 15.34 2.92 10.43
C ASN A 269 14.66 2.12 9.32
N SER A 270 13.38 2.38 9.10
CA SER A 270 12.54 1.78 8.06
C SER A 270 11.42 2.74 7.68
N MET A 271 10.91 2.59 6.46
CA MET A 271 9.78 3.33 5.96
C MET A 271 8.81 2.39 5.24
N THR A 272 7.67 2.11 5.85
CA THR A 272 6.65 1.18 5.30
C THR A 272 5.43 1.90 4.75
N SER A 273 5.06 3.04 5.36
CA SER A 273 3.96 3.88 4.91
C SER A 273 4.33 4.62 3.62
N SER A 274 3.44 4.64 2.64
CA SER A 274 3.60 5.47 1.46
C SER A 274 3.34 6.93 1.79
N VAL A 275 4.05 7.83 1.11
CA VAL A 275 3.69 9.26 1.13
C VAL A 275 2.33 9.47 0.44
N VAL A 276 1.59 10.49 0.87
CA VAL A 276 0.25 10.79 0.37
C VAL A 276 0.20 12.20 -0.19
N PRO A 277 -0.28 12.41 -1.41
CA PRO A 277 -0.46 13.75 -1.98
C PRO A 277 -1.49 14.56 -1.18
N VAL A 278 -1.19 15.85 -0.96
CA VAL A 278 -2.05 16.83 -0.29
C VAL A 278 -1.98 18.15 -1.06
N GLY A 279 -2.80 18.30 -2.10
CA GLY A 279 -2.71 19.47 -2.98
C GLY A 279 -1.31 19.58 -3.63
N GLN A 280 -0.61 20.68 -3.33
CA GLN A 280 0.79 20.91 -3.76
C GLN A 280 1.82 20.45 -2.71
N SER A 281 1.43 19.59 -1.79
CA SER A 281 2.27 19.07 -0.71
C SER A 281 2.19 17.54 -0.66
N VAL A 282 3.04 16.93 0.16
CA VAL A 282 2.97 15.52 0.53
C VAL A 282 2.92 15.39 2.04
N LEU A 283 2.12 14.43 2.50
CA LEU A 283 2.12 13.97 3.88
C LEU A 283 2.90 12.66 3.96
N ALA A 284 3.89 12.59 4.81
CA ALA A 284 4.64 11.39 5.11
C ALA A 284 4.49 11.02 6.59
N SER A 285 4.37 9.73 6.89
CA SER A 285 4.21 9.20 8.24
C SER A 285 5.27 8.13 8.48
N GLY A 286 6.14 8.37 9.45
CA GLY A 286 7.22 7.43 9.81
C GLY A 286 6.72 6.23 10.61
N ASP A 287 7.47 5.14 10.54
CA ASP A 287 7.16 3.89 11.23
C ASP A 287 7.22 4.04 12.75
N ARG A 288 6.39 3.27 13.44
CA ARG A 288 6.43 3.05 14.90
C ARG A 288 6.55 4.32 15.74
N GLY A 289 5.87 5.39 15.34
CA GLY A 289 5.94 6.68 16.05
C GLY A 289 7.05 7.58 15.52
N GLY A 290 7.50 7.35 14.28
CA GLY A 290 8.48 8.19 13.58
C GLY A 290 7.99 9.60 13.25
N GLY A 291 6.76 9.95 13.66
CA GLY A 291 6.16 11.26 13.43
C GLY A 291 5.46 11.37 12.07
N THR A 292 4.88 12.52 11.84
CA THR A 292 4.24 12.87 10.56
C THR A 292 4.76 14.23 10.11
N ARG A 293 4.94 14.40 8.80
CA ARG A 293 5.42 15.64 8.21
C ARG A 293 4.62 15.99 6.97
N VAL A 294 4.29 17.25 6.81
CA VAL A 294 3.75 17.80 5.56
C VAL A 294 4.77 18.74 4.94
N VAL A 295 5.12 18.45 3.69
CA VAL A 295 6.16 19.16 2.94
C VAL A 295 5.59 19.63 1.60
N LYS A 296 5.74 20.89 1.27
CA LYS A 296 5.40 21.46 -0.04
C LYS A 296 6.34 20.89 -1.11
N THR A 297 5.81 20.52 -2.26
CA THR A 297 6.59 20.01 -3.40
C THR A 297 7.21 21.11 -4.24
N GLY A 298 8.09 20.77 -5.19
CA GLY A 298 8.68 21.70 -6.14
C GLY A 298 9.91 22.45 -5.62
N GLY A 299 10.53 21.99 -4.52
CA GLY A 299 11.75 22.55 -3.96
C GLY A 299 13.04 22.19 -4.69
N LYS A 300 14.17 22.59 -4.12
CA LYS A 300 15.51 22.24 -4.61
C LYS A 300 16.50 22.10 -3.45
N GLY A 301 17.24 20.98 -3.41
CA GLY A 301 18.21 20.68 -2.34
C GLY A 301 17.53 20.43 -1.00
N ASP A 302 18.15 20.85 0.08
CA ASP A 302 17.56 20.85 1.42
C ASP A 302 16.40 21.85 1.51
N VAL A 303 15.19 21.34 1.84
CA VAL A 303 13.98 22.17 1.93
C VAL A 303 13.42 22.28 3.34
N ASN A 304 14.16 21.88 4.36
CA ASN A 304 13.71 21.87 5.75
C ASN A 304 13.16 23.20 6.23
N GLU A 305 13.88 24.29 5.96
CA GLU A 305 13.51 25.63 6.41
C GLU A 305 12.47 26.33 5.51
N THR A 306 12.26 25.82 4.29
CA THR A 306 11.48 26.55 3.28
C THR A 306 10.16 25.89 2.90
N HIS A 307 10.07 24.54 2.96
CA HIS A 307 8.91 23.80 2.46
C HIS A 307 8.21 22.92 3.50
N VAL A 308 8.83 22.68 4.66
CA VAL A 308 8.15 21.98 5.75
C VAL A 308 7.06 22.88 6.33
N GLN A 309 5.81 22.44 6.19
CA GLN A 309 4.65 23.18 6.70
C GLN A 309 4.44 22.94 8.19
N TRP A 310 4.50 21.67 8.60
CA TRP A 310 4.46 21.28 10.01
C TRP A 310 5.04 19.86 10.22
N THR A 311 5.33 19.57 11.50
CA THR A 311 5.83 18.26 11.97
C THR A 311 5.03 17.83 13.18
N GLY A 312 4.42 16.64 13.12
CA GLY A 312 3.72 15.99 14.21
C GLY A 312 4.54 14.88 14.84
N LYS A 313 4.26 14.55 16.10
CA LYS A 313 4.92 13.45 16.83
C LYS A 313 4.28 12.09 16.57
N ASP A 314 2.98 12.09 16.23
CA ASP A 314 2.20 10.90 15.97
C ASP A 314 2.10 10.62 14.48
N GLY A 315 1.96 9.35 14.14
CA GLY A 315 1.77 8.91 12.77
C GLY A 315 1.16 7.52 12.75
N GLY A 316 0.82 7.08 11.56
CA GLY A 316 0.42 5.71 11.29
C GLY A 316 1.47 4.71 11.76
N ASN A 317 1.29 3.47 11.37
CA ASN A 317 2.27 2.42 11.62
C ASN A 317 2.78 1.89 10.27
N ILE A 318 2.16 0.83 9.77
CA ILE A 318 2.52 0.22 8.47
C ILE A 318 1.64 0.81 7.35
N THR A 319 0.36 1.06 7.66
CA THR A 319 -0.63 1.55 6.70
C THR A 319 -0.40 3.02 6.35
N SER A 320 -0.61 3.36 5.09
CA SER A 320 -0.57 4.76 4.64
C SER A 320 -1.81 5.51 5.12
N PRO A 321 -1.69 6.75 5.61
CA PRO A 321 -2.83 7.56 5.99
C PRO A 321 -3.71 7.91 4.79
N LEU A 322 -4.95 8.29 5.06
CA LEU A 322 -5.89 8.80 4.06
C LEU A 322 -6.09 10.29 4.30
N VAL A 323 -6.03 11.10 3.24
CA VAL A 323 -6.29 12.55 3.33
C VAL A 323 -7.57 12.87 2.57
N TYR A 324 -8.55 13.45 3.24
CA TYR A 324 -9.84 13.83 2.65
C TYR A 324 -10.38 15.11 3.31
N ASP A 325 -10.82 16.04 2.51
CA ASP A 325 -11.48 17.30 2.92
C ASP A 325 -10.78 18.03 4.09
N GLY A 326 -9.49 18.31 3.92
CA GLY A 326 -8.69 19.01 4.93
C GLY A 326 -8.35 18.20 6.19
N ARG A 327 -8.70 16.93 6.24
CA ARG A 327 -8.39 16.00 7.34
C ARG A 327 -7.50 14.87 6.87
N PHE A 328 -6.71 14.30 7.79
CA PHE A 328 -6.07 13.01 7.53
C PHE A 328 -6.43 11.98 8.60
N TYR A 329 -6.63 10.77 8.13
CA TYR A 329 -7.13 9.65 8.92
C TYR A 329 -6.12 8.52 8.93
N PHE A 330 -5.94 7.90 10.09
CA PHE A 330 -5.19 6.66 10.22
C PHE A 330 -5.74 5.82 11.37
N VAL A 331 -5.63 4.49 11.26
CA VAL A 331 -6.04 3.57 12.31
C VAL A 331 -4.79 2.98 12.95
N LYS A 332 -4.68 3.08 14.27
CA LYS A 332 -3.54 2.58 15.04
C LYS A 332 -4.01 1.92 16.33
N SER A 333 -3.68 0.66 16.50
CA SER A 333 -4.03 -0.11 17.71
C SER A 333 -5.53 -0.06 18.07
N GLY A 334 -6.38 -0.11 17.03
CA GLY A 334 -7.84 -0.05 17.19
C GLY A 334 -8.38 1.35 17.56
N ILE A 335 -7.60 2.40 17.34
CA ILE A 335 -8.03 3.79 17.49
C ILE A 335 -8.07 4.41 16.09
N VAL A 336 -9.20 5.00 15.73
CA VAL A 336 -9.36 5.85 14.56
C VAL A 336 -8.94 7.25 14.93
N ASN A 337 -7.93 7.76 14.25
CA ASN A 337 -7.42 9.11 14.46
C ASN A 337 -7.84 9.98 13.27
N CYS A 338 -8.36 11.16 13.55
CA CYS A 338 -8.62 12.23 12.59
C CYS A 338 -7.86 13.47 13.05
N ARG A 339 -7.13 14.07 12.11
CA ARG A 339 -6.34 15.26 12.37
C ARG A 339 -6.52 16.28 11.26
N ASP A 340 -6.37 17.54 11.57
CA ASP A 340 -6.30 18.60 10.58
C ASP A 340 -5.02 18.48 9.75
N VAL A 341 -5.14 18.47 8.42
CA VAL A 341 -3.98 18.25 7.53
C VAL A 341 -3.07 19.47 7.43
N SER A 342 -3.58 20.66 7.77
CA SER A 342 -2.81 21.91 7.68
C SER A 342 -1.96 22.19 8.91
N SER A 343 -2.39 21.70 10.08
CA SER A 343 -1.73 21.94 11.37
C SER A 343 -1.23 20.67 12.07
N GLY A 344 -1.80 19.50 11.75
CA GLY A 344 -1.57 18.24 12.45
C GLY A 344 -2.30 18.14 13.79
N GLU A 345 -3.14 19.11 14.14
CA GLU A 345 -3.93 19.10 15.37
C GLU A 345 -4.95 17.96 15.37
N GLU A 346 -5.20 17.41 16.54
CA GLU A 346 -6.17 16.35 16.74
C GLU A 346 -7.60 16.89 16.64
N VAL A 347 -8.38 16.31 15.74
CA VAL A 347 -9.83 16.55 15.66
C VAL A 347 -10.55 15.55 16.56
N TYR A 348 -10.19 14.25 16.42
CA TYR A 348 -10.60 13.20 17.36
C TYR A 348 -9.65 12.00 17.31
N ALA A 349 -9.65 11.22 18.41
CA ALA A 349 -8.96 9.93 18.52
C ALA A 349 -9.89 8.96 19.26
N GLU A 350 -10.66 8.17 18.51
CA GLU A 350 -11.71 7.33 19.06
C GLU A 350 -11.42 5.84 18.94
N ARG A 351 -11.63 5.13 20.03
CA ARG A 351 -11.43 3.69 20.09
C ARG A 351 -12.59 2.94 19.47
N LEU A 352 -12.26 2.05 18.53
CA LEU A 352 -13.23 1.14 17.93
C LEU A 352 -13.83 0.20 19.00
N PRO A 353 -15.16 0.09 19.09
CA PRO A 353 -15.83 -0.84 20.00
C PRO A 353 -15.31 -2.28 19.80
N GLY A 354 -15.03 -2.99 20.89
CA GLY A 354 -14.55 -4.38 20.85
C GLY A 354 -13.07 -4.56 20.52
N SER A 355 -12.30 -3.50 20.25
CA SER A 355 -10.85 -3.58 20.17
C SER A 355 -10.27 -3.72 21.58
N SER A 356 -9.55 -4.83 21.86
CA SER A 356 -8.93 -5.06 23.16
C SER A 356 -7.85 -4.00 23.44
N ALA A 357 -8.01 -3.27 24.54
CA ALA A 357 -6.95 -2.42 25.07
C ALA A 357 -5.78 -3.30 25.55
N THR A 358 -4.70 -3.39 24.79
CA THR A 358 -3.41 -3.65 25.41
C THR A 358 -2.99 -2.34 26.07
N ALA A 359 -3.59 -2.07 27.25
CA ALA A 359 -3.25 -0.92 28.07
C ALA A 359 -1.79 -1.09 28.52
N ARG A 360 -0.87 -0.34 27.92
CA ARG A 360 0.25 0.15 28.68
C ARG A 360 -0.26 1.36 29.48
N SER A 361 -0.91 1.08 30.61
CA SER A 361 -1.08 2.08 31.66
C SER A 361 0.31 2.44 32.16
N GLY A 362 0.85 3.54 31.69
CA GLY A 362 1.89 4.27 32.35
C GLY A 362 1.29 4.92 33.60
N ALA A 363 0.87 4.11 34.57
CA ALA A 363 0.61 4.59 35.93
C ALA A 363 1.97 4.73 36.60
N GLY A 364 2.44 5.96 36.70
CA GLY A 364 3.43 6.35 37.69
C GLY A 364 2.89 6.10 39.10
N GLY A 365 2.98 4.85 39.55
CA GLY A 365 2.78 4.46 40.93
C GLY A 365 4.11 4.57 41.63
N GLY A 366 4.32 5.65 42.39
CA GLY A 366 5.43 5.77 43.32
C GLY A 366 5.42 4.58 44.31
N ARG A 367 6.46 3.78 44.28
CA ARG A 367 6.73 2.79 45.33
C ARG A 367 7.20 3.56 46.58
N PRO A 368 6.61 3.31 47.75
CA PRO A 368 7.16 3.81 49.01
C PRO A 368 8.51 3.14 49.27
N GLY A 369 9.50 3.94 49.63
CA GLY A 369 10.84 3.48 49.93
C GLY A 369 10.85 2.53 51.12
N GLY A 370 11.35 1.30 50.90
CA GLY A 370 11.81 0.39 51.91
C GLY A 370 13.33 0.43 51.95
N GLY A 371 13.89 1.08 52.97
CA GLY A 371 15.33 1.13 53.17
C GLY A 371 15.89 -0.25 53.49
N ARG A 372 17.05 -0.58 52.92
CA ARG A 372 17.94 -1.64 53.41
C ARG A 372 19.27 -1.02 53.82
N PRO A 373 19.85 -1.48 54.98
CA PRO A 373 21.08 -0.90 55.51
C PRO A 373 22.32 -1.36 54.72
N GLY A 374 23.36 -0.55 54.87
CA GLY A 374 24.60 -0.64 54.17
C GLY A 374 25.41 -1.93 54.34
N GLY A 375 26.18 -2.22 53.30
CA GLY A 375 27.25 -3.20 53.27
C GLY A 375 28.44 -2.60 52.54
N GLU A 376 29.59 -2.63 53.23
CA GLU A 376 30.87 -2.01 52.91
C GLU A 376 31.46 -2.41 51.56
N TYR A 377 32.13 -1.45 50.95
CA TYR A 377 33.03 -1.62 49.80
C TYR A 377 34.39 -2.19 50.27
N ALA A 378 34.86 -3.23 49.57
CA ALA A 378 36.28 -3.58 49.53
C ALA A 378 36.74 -3.68 48.06
N PRO A 379 37.89 -3.10 47.68
CA PRO A 379 38.41 -3.15 46.30
C PRO A 379 39.33 -4.35 46.10
N GLY A 380 39.20 -5.04 44.99
CA GLY A 380 40.06 -6.18 44.64
C GLY A 380 40.09 -6.46 43.13
N GLN A 381 41.14 -5.99 42.52
CA GLN A 381 42.03 -6.55 41.47
C GLN A 381 41.45 -7.43 40.35
N GLY A 382 41.91 -7.08 39.17
CA GLY A 382 41.81 -7.57 37.83
C GLY A 382 42.07 -9.07 37.59
N GLY A 383 41.62 -9.52 36.44
CA GLY A 383 41.94 -10.84 35.88
C GLY A 383 41.21 -11.05 34.56
N GLY A 384 41.93 -11.01 33.45
CA GLY A 384 41.42 -11.34 32.13
C GLY A 384 41.07 -12.82 32.00
N GLY A 385 40.06 -13.13 31.23
CA GLY A 385 39.66 -14.50 30.90
C GLY A 385 38.93 -14.56 29.59
N ARG A 386 39.59 -15.01 28.54
CA ARG A 386 39.00 -15.52 27.29
C ARG A 386 38.20 -16.80 27.61
N GLY A 387 37.05 -16.97 26.96
CA GLY A 387 36.34 -18.24 26.98
C GLY A 387 34.94 -18.08 26.38
N GLY A 388 34.74 -18.58 25.18
CA GLY A 388 34.21 -19.90 24.99
C GLY A 388 32.77 -19.80 24.48
N PHE A 389 32.55 -19.93 23.18
CA PHE A 389 31.24 -20.15 22.57
C PHE A 389 30.66 -21.50 23.06
N GLY A 390 29.66 -21.45 23.90
CA GLY A 390 28.86 -22.60 24.33
C GLY A 390 27.62 -22.70 23.45
N ARG A 391 27.56 -23.70 22.57
CA ARG A 391 26.34 -24.23 21.98
C ARG A 391 25.48 -24.83 23.11
N GLY A 392 24.33 -24.26 23.34
CA GLY A 392 23.29 -24.84 24.18
C GLY A 392 22.01 -24.94 23.35
N GLY A 393 21.71 -26.12 22.81
CA GLY A 393 20.39 -26.45 22.31
C GLY A 393 19.41 -26.54 23.46
N GLY A 394 18.23 -25.95 23.33
CA GLY A 394 17.17 -25.98 24.34
C GLY A 394 15.84 -25.60 23.75
N GLY A 395 15.01 -26.59 23.54
CA GLY A 395 13.56 -26.70 23.54
C GLY A 395 12.72 -25.47 23.21
N GLY A 396 12.09 -25.52 22.05
CA GLY A 396 11.05 -24.58 21.66
C GLY A 396 9.92 -24.50 22.69
N ARG A 397 9.80 -23.38 23.37
CA ARG A 397 8.55 -22.95 23.94
C ARG A 397 7.85 -22.06 22.92
N ARG A 398 6.75 -22.58 22.38
CA ARG A 398 5.75 -21.82 21.62
C ARG A 398 5.26 -20.63 22.49
N GLY A 399 5.96 -19.53 22.39
CA GLY A 399 5.52 -18.24 22.89
C GLY A 399 4.78 -17.52 21.77
N GLY A 400 3.54 -17.89 21.49
CA GLY A 400 2.64 -17.08 20.69
C GLY A 400 2.46 -15.74 21.40
N GLY A 401 3.30 -14.76 21.06
CA GLY A 401 3.17 -13.38 21.54
C GLY A 401 1.82 -12.84 21.13
N ARG A 402 1.04 -12.40 22.10
CA ARG A 402 -0.22 -11.66 21.97
C ARG A 402 -0.01 -10.26 21.37
N PHE A 403 0.71 -10.16 20.28
CA PHE A 403 0.64 -9.00 19.41
C PHE A 403 -0.32 -9.40 18.31
N GLY A 404 -1.52 -8.84 18.30
CA GLY A 404 -2.42 -8.98 17.15
C GLY A 404 -1.62 -8.65 15.89
N SER A 405 -1.80 -9.45 14.82
CA SER A 405 -1.14 -9.16 13.54
C SER A 405 -1.43 -7.72 13.15
N PRO A 406 -0.42 -6.92 12.80
CA PRO A 406 -0.65 -5.56 12.38
C PRO A 406 -1.51 -5.57 11.11
N ASP A 407 -2.37 -4.55 10.95
CA ASP A 407 -3.10 -4.35 9.71
C ASP A 407 -2.13 -3.84 8.64
N TYR A 408 -2.14 -4.47 7.46
CA TYR A 408 -1.30 -4.10 6.32
C TYR A 408 -2.08 -3.33 5.26
N ALA A 409 -3.39 -3.59 5.15
CA ALA A 409 -4.25 -2.89 4.20
C ALA A 409 -4.40 -1.42 4.59
N SER A 410 -4.05 -0.51 3.70
CA SER A 410 -4.29 0.92 3.88
C SER A 410 -5.78 1.25 3.73
N PRO A 411 -6.29 2.26 4.43
CA PRO A 411 -7.66 2.71 4.25
C PRO A 411 -7.90 3.23 2.83
N VAL A 412 -9.12 3.03 2.35
CA VAL A 412 -9.64 3.64 1.12
C VAL A 412 -10.93 4.38 1.41
N ALA A 413 -11.34 5.32 0.55
CA ALA A 413 -12.52 6.13 0.77
C ALA A 413 -13.35 6.35 -0.49
N ALA A 414 -14.67 6.43 -0.29
CA ALA A 414 -15.64 6.82 -1.30
C ALA A 414 -16.92 7.37 -0.64
N GLY A 415 -17.62 8.30 -1.29
CA GLY A 415 -18.92 8.78 -0.86
C GLY A 415 -18.95 9.38 0.56
N GLY A 416 -17.83 9.91 1.06
CA GLY A 416 -17.71 10.42 2.43
C GLY A 416 -17.46 9.36 3.51
N TYR A 417 -17.19 8.10 3.12
CA TYR A 417 -16.90 7.00 4.03
C TYR A 417 -15.48 6.49 3.86
N LEU A 418 -14.84 6.18 4.99
CA LEU A 418 -13.56 5.49 5.07
C LEU A 418 -13.81 3.99 5.28
N TYR A 419 -13.12 3.15 4.53
CA TYR A 419 -13.15 1.69 4.61
C TYR A 419 -11.78 1.19 5.06
N GLN A 420 -11.68 0.68 6.29
CA GLN A 420 -10.45 0.10 6.85
C GLN A 420 -10.59 -1.41 6.94
N LEU A 421 -9.86 -2.13 6.11
CA LEU A 421 -9.74 -3.59 6.16
C LEU A 421 -8.70 -3.99 7.22
N THR A 422 -9.06 -4.93 8.08
CA THR A 422 -8.15 -5.53 9.06
C THR A 422 -7.57 -6.84 8.54
N GLY A 423 -6.42 -7.26 9.07
CA GLY A 423 -5.79 -8.52 8.71
C GLY A 423 -6.66 -9.76 8.99
N LYS A 424 -7.69 -9.64 9.81
CA LYS A 424 -8.68 -10.70 10.12
C LYS A 424 -9.90 -10.69 9.19
N GLY A 425 -9.94 -9.80 8.19
CA GLY A 425 -11.02 -9.72 7.22
C GLY A 425 -12.23 -8.91 7.66
N GLU A 426 -12.17 -8.23 8.82
CA GLU A 426 -13.19 -7.27 9.18
C GLU A 426 -12.92 -5.95 8.45
N THR A 427 -13.92 -5.38 7.80
CA THR A 427 -13.86 -4.02 7.26
C THR A 427 -14.69 -3.09 8.12
N ILE A 428 -14.05 -2.07 8.64
CA ILE A 428 -14.64 -1.04 9.47
C ILE A 428 -14.98 0.13 8.55
N VAL A 429 -16.24 0.57 8.59
CA VAL A 429 -16.71 1.73 7.81
C VAL A 429 -17.00 2.88 8.77
N VAL A 430 -16.29 4.00 8.56
CA VAL A 430 -16.42 5.22 9.36
C VAL A 430 -16.85 6.36 8.44
N LYS A 431 -17.83 7.14 8.84
CA LYS A 431 -18.16 8.40 8.17
C LYS A 431 -17.05 9.42 8.44
N MET A 432 -16.51 10.00 7.38
CA MET A 432 -15.48 11.01 7.50
C MET A 432 -16.08 12.37 7.85
N GLY A 433 -15.37 13.16 8.67
CA GLY A 433 -15.81 14.48 9.13
C GLY A 433 -15.17 14.84 10.46
N ASP A 434 -15.71 15.87 11.12
CA ASP A 434 -15.17 16.41 12.38
C ASP A 434 -15.59 15.62 13.63
N THR A 435 -16.50 14.65 13.49
CA THR A 435 -16.97 13.80 14.58
C THR A 435 -16.86 12.34 14.17
N PHE A 436 -16.47 11.49 15.12
CA PHE A 436 -16.40 10.05 14.89
C PHE A 436 -17.81 9.44 14.78
N GLU A 437 -18.08 8.73 13.67
CA GLU A 437 -19.30 7.95 13.47
C GLU A 437 -18.94 6.60 12.86
N LEU A 438 -19.06 5.52 13.66
CA LEU A 438 -18.93 4.15 13.18
C LEU A 438 -20.23 3.74 12.47
N VAL A 439 -20.15 3.52 11.17
CA VAL A 439 -21.32 3.19 10.33
C VAL A 439 -21.61 1.69 10.35
N SER A 440 -20.57 0.87 10.17
CA SER A 440 -20.70 -0.58 10.13
C SER A 440 -19.39 -1.31 10.37
N ARG A 441 -19.52 -2.61 10.63
CA ARG A 441 -18.44 -3.59 10.66
C ARG A 441 -18.88 -4.78 9.81
N ASN A 442 -18.11 -5.07 8.78
CA ASN A 442 -18.47 -6.07 7.77
C ASN A 442 -17.40 -7.16 7.73
N ALA A 443 -17.78 -8.39 7.52
CA ALA A 443 -16.86 -9.52 7.38
C ALA A 443 -17.47 -10.61 6.51
N PHE A 444 -16.61 -11.39 5.85
CA PHE A 444 -16.97 -12.64 5.22
C PHE A 444 -16.70 -13.76 6.23
N ALA A 445 -17.72 -14.18 6.98
CA ALA A 445 -17.59 -15.15 8.06
C ALA A 445 -17.09 -16.52 7.57
N SER A 446 -17.30 -16.83 6.30
CA SER A 446 -16.84 -18.06 5.63
C SER A 446 -15.34 -18.05 5.30
N ASP A 447 -14.63 -16.93 5.48
CA ASP A 447 -13.20 -16.81 5.16
C ASP A 447 -12.39 -16.35 6.38
N THR A 448 -11.64 -17.25 6.96
CA THR A 448 -10.75 -17.01 8.12
C THR A 448 -9.29 -16.83 7.71
N SER A 449 -9.00 -16.72 6.42
CA SER A 449 -7.64 -16.49 5.94
C SER A 449 -7.18 -15.04 6.17
N ASN A 450 -5.92 -14.73 5.87
CA ASN A 450 -5.38 -13.39 6.03
C ASN A 450 -5.91 -12.44 4.95
N PHE A 451 -6.18 -11.18 5.33
CA PHE A 451 -6.60 -10.08 4.48
C PHE A 451 -5.59 -8.93 4.60
N SER A 452 -4.63 -8.87 3.69
CA SER A 452 -3.55 -7.87 3.72
C SER A 452 -3.51 -6.93 2.51
N GLY A 453 -4.27 -7.26 1.44
CA GLY A 453 -4.36 -6.41 0.25
C GLY A 453 -5.23 -5.18 0.48
N THR A 454 -4.73 -3.99 0.14
CA THR A 454 -5.53 -2.76 0.16
C THR A 454 -6.70 -2.89 -0.83
N PRO A 455 -7.95 -2.61 -0.41
CA PRO A 455 -9.11 -2.69 -1.30
C PRO A 455 -9.05 -1.72 -2.48
N ALA A 456 -9.82 -2.00 -3.52
CA ALA A 456 -10.04 -1.11 -4.66
C ALA A 456 -11.51 -0.70 -4.75
N ILE A 457 -11.77 0.53 -5.23
CA ILE A 457 -13.12 1.05 -5.44
C ILE A 457 -13.24 1.51 -6.89
N SER A 458 -14.24 1.04 -7.61
CA SER A 458 -14.49 1.43 -8.99
C SER A 458 -15.98 1.31 -9.31
N ASP A 459 -16.57 2.36 -9.87
CA ASP A 459 -18.00 2.45 -10.25
C ASP A 459 -18.97 1.92 -9.18
N GLY A 460 -18.78 2.35 -7.92
CA GLY A 460 -19.60 1.94 -6.80
C GLY A 460 -19.39 0.49 -6.31
N GLU A 461 -18.44 -0.23 -6.88
CA GLU A 461 -18.06 -1.57 -6.44
C GLU A 461 -16.81 -1.52 -5.56
N LEU A 462 -16.78 -2.35 -4.51
CA LEU A 462 -15.63 -2.53 -3.62
C LEU A 462 -15.02 -3.91 -3.85
N PHE A 463 -13.75 -3.95 -4.22
CA PHE A 463 -13.01 -5.18 -4.44
C PHE A 463 -12.09 -5.46 -3.25
N ILE A 464 -12.30 -6.61 -2.60
CA ILE A 464 -11.56 -7.06 -1.43
C ILE A 464 -10.90 -8.39 -1.75
N ARG A 465 -9.65 -8.58 -1.33
CA ARG A 465 -9.00 -9.87 -1.43
C ARG A 465 -8.57 -10.41 -0.07
N SER A 466 -8.70 -11.70 0.08
CA SER A 466 -8.01 -12.49 1.11
C SER A 466 -6.90 -13.33 0.48
N TYR A 467 -6.22 -14.16 1.28
CA TYR A 467 -5.29 -15.16 0.74
C TYR A 467 -5.98 -16.25 -0.11
N LYS A 468 -7.28 -16.46 0.10
CA LYS A 468 -8.06 -17.53 -0.55
C LYS A 468 -9.02 -17.05 -1.62
N ASN A 469 -9.49 -15.81 -1.53
CA ASN A 469 -10.59 -15.35 -2.37
C ASN A 469 -10.40 -13.89 -2.82
N LEU A 470 -11.01 -13.58 -3.95
CA LEU A 470 -11.29 -12.23 -4.40
C LEU A 470 -12.81 -12.01 -4.34
N TYR A 471 -13.24 -10.88 -3.79
CA TYR A 471 -14.64 -10.51 -3.59
C TYR A 471 -14.94 -9.23 -4.36
N CYS A 472 -16.15 -9.15 -4.93
CA CYS A 472 -16.75 -7.92 -5.40
C CYS A 472 -18.02 -7.66 -4.57
N VAL A 473 -18.01 -6.53 -3.87
CA VAL A 473 -19.14 -6.04 -3.08
C VAL A 473 -19.81 -4.94 -3.89
N ALA A 474 -21.10 -5.07 -4.11
CA ALA A 474 -21.94 -4.13 -4.86
C ALA A 474 -23.41 -4.28 -4.43
N GLU A 475 -24.22 -3.22 -4.63
CA GLU A 475 -25.68 -3.28 -4.50
C GLU A 475 -26.32 -4.02 -5.65
#